data_2921d17a658345a0baaf87ba5c96c58a
#
_entry.id   2921d17a658345a0baaf87ba5c96c58a
#
_cell.length_a   1.000
_cell.length_b   1.000
_cell.length_c   1.000
_cell.angle_alpha   90.00
_cell.angle_beta   90.00
_cell.angle_gamma   90.00
#
_symmetry.space_group_name_H-M   'P 1'
#
loop_
_entity.id
_entity.type
_entity.pdbx_description
1 polymer ?
#
loop_
_entity_poly.entity_id
_entity_poly.type
_entity_poly.pdbx_seq_one_letter_code
_entity_poly.pdbx_strand_id
1 'polypeptide(L)'
;RLGISSIKWELEDLAFFYLEPAKFKQVSRMVAETRREREEYLEKVISILHGEMDKIGVGSQIMGRPKHLYSIYQKMSKKGKGFSEIYDLIAVRIITTSVKDCYSALGAVHSLWHPMPGRFKDYIAMPKFNMYQSLHTTVIGPAGRPLEVQIRTEEMHRMSEYGVAAHWRYKEKGGKGAESAFDKQIAWLREMVDWQDETKDSREFLKSLKTDLDPKEVYVFTPKGKAMSLRFGSTPVDFAFAIHTEVGYHCVGAKV
;
A
#
# COMPACT_ATOMS: atom_id res chain seq x y z
N ARG A 1 2.80 6.84 -6.62
CA ARG A 1 1.70 7.82 -6.55
C ARG A 1 0.34 7.20 -6.88
N LEU A 2 0.28 6.22 -7.78
CA LEU A 2 -0.95 5.52 -8.18
C LEU A 2 -1.43 4.46 -7.17
N GLY A 3 -0.65 4.20 -6.12
CA GLY A 3 -1.01 3.27 -5.06
C GLY A 3 -0.77 1.79 -5.39
N ILE A 4 -0.13 1.46 -6.50
CA ILE A 4 0.21 0.07 -6.87
C ILE A 4 1.35 -0.38 -5.97
N SER A 5 1.02 -1.08 -4.88
CA SER A 5 2.00 -1.44 -3.86
C SER A 5 2.93 -2.55 -4.31
N SER A 6 2.45 -3.50 -5.10
CA SER A 6 3.22 -4.63 -5.62
C SER A 6 4.41 -4.17 -6.49
N ILE A 7 4.18 -3.34 -7.49
CA ILE A 7 5.24 -2.80 -8.35
C ILE A 7 6.21 -1.92 -7.55
N LYS A 8 5.68 -1.10 -6.63
CA LYS A 8 6.51 -0.20 -5.85
C LYS A 8 7.58 -0.92 -5.06
N TRP A 9 7.22 -1.93 -4.29
CA TRP A 9 8.18 -2.60 -3.42
C TRP A 9 9.19 -3.44 -4.22
N GLU A 10 8.77 -4.03 -5.32
CA GLU A 10 9.67 -4.77 -6.20
C GLU A 10 10.73 -3.87 -6.82
N LEU A 11 10.32 -2.72 -7.35
CA LEU A 11 11.25 -1.70 -7.86
C LEU A 11 12.17 -1.14 -6.76
N GLU A 12 11.65 -0.93 -5.55
CA GLU A 12 12.46 -0.47 -4.41
C GLU A 12 13.52 -1.50 -4.02
N ASP A 13 13.17 -2.79 -3.94
CA ASP A 13 14.11 -3.86 -3.60
C ASP A 13 15.14 -4.10 -4.71
N LEU A 14 14.73 -4.05 -6.00
CA LEU A 14 15.66 -4.11 -7.14
C LEU A 14 16.62 -2.92 -7.15
N ALA A 15 16.11 -1.70 -6.99
CA ALA A 15 16.95 -0.51 -6.92
C ALA A 15 17.96 -0.60 -5.76
N PHE A 16 17.52 -1.09 -4.60
CA PHE A 16 18.38 -1.29 -3.43
C PHE A 16 19.49 -2.32 -3.70
N PHE A 17 19.15 -3.42 -4.39
CA PHE A 17 20.12 -4.43 -4.79
C PHE A 17 21.22 -3.86 -5.68
N TYR A 18 20.87 -3.04 -6.69
CA TYR A 18 21.84 -2.48 -7.64
C TYR A 18 22.59 -1.26 -7.11
N LEU A 19 21.95 -0.39 -6.35
CA LEU A 19 22.57 0.86 -5.87
C LEU A 19 23.42 0.66 -4.61
N GLU A 20 23.02 -0.25 -3.71
CA GLU A 20 23.68 -0.47 -2.42
C GLU A 20 23.88 -1.96 -2.14
N PRO A 21 24.63 -2.69 -3.01
CA PRO A 21 24.70 -4.16 -2.95
C PRO A 21 25.26 -4.71 -1.62
N ALA A 22 26.20 -4.01 -0.99
CA ALA A 22 26.76 -4.42 0.28
C ALA A 22 25.73 -4.35 1.42
N LYS A 23 24.95 -3.28 1.46
CA LYS A 23 23.87 -3.08 2.45
C LYS A 23 22.69 -4.02 2.20
N PHE A 24 22.35 -4.25 0.92
CA PHE A 24 21.35 -5.23 0.55
C PHE A 24 21.71 -6.63 1.06
N LYS A 25 22.97 -7.07 0.82
CA LYS A 25 23.47 -8.37 1.28
C LYS A 25 23.46 -8.49 2.81
N GLN A 26 23.83 -7.41 3.51
CA GLN A 26 23.79 -7.37 4.97
C GLN A 26 22.36 -7.53 5.51
N VAL A 27 21.40 -6.73 5.01
CA VAL A 27 19.99 -6.80 5.46
C VAL A 27 19.36 -8.14 5.08
N SER A 28 19.64 -8.65 3.87
CA SER A 28 19.15 -9.94 3.41
C SER A 28 19.62 -11.08 4.32
N ARG A 29 20.90 -11.08 4.76
CA ARG A 29 21.43 -12.08 5.70
C ARG A 29 20.71 -12.00 7.06
N MET A 30 20.57 -10.81 7.64
CA MET A 30 19.87 -10.62 8.91
C MET A 30 18.40 -11.11 8.85
N VAL A 31 17.73 -10.86 7.73
CA VAL A 31 16.36 -11.34 7.50
C VAL A 31 16.31 -12.86 7.33
N ALA A 32 17.29 -13.44 6.65
CA ALA A 32 17.36 -14.89 6.45
C ALA A 32 17.66 -15.66 7.76
N GLU A 33 18.57 -15.15 8.59
CA GLU A 33 18.91 -15.76 9.88
C GLU A 33 17.72 -15.88 10.85
N THR A 34 16.75 -14.95 10.76
CA THR A 34 15.55 -14.97 11.62
C THR A 34 14.32 -15.52 10.93
N ARG A 35 14.45 -16.03 9.69
CA ARG A 35 13.32 -16.43 8.87
C ARG A 35 12.48 -17.54 9.51
N ARG A 36 13.12 -18.62 9.93
CA ARG A 36 12.45 -19.79 10.51
C ARG A 36 11.67 -19.44 11.77
N GLU A 37 12.30 -18.71 12.70
CA GLU A 37 11.64 -18.26 13.93
C GLU A 37 10.44 -17.35 13.66
N ARG A 38 10.51 -16.52 12.62
CA ARG A 38 9.40 -15.64 12.25
C ARG A 38 8.26 -16.41 11.60
N GLU A 39 8.56 -17.41 10.76
CA GLU A 39 7.56 -18.27 10.14
C GLU A 39 6.80 -19.08 11.21
N GLU A 40 7.51 -19.76 12.12
CA GLU A 40 6.93 -20.49 13.24
C GLU A 40 6.07 -19.59 14.16
N TYR A 41 6.55 -18.38 14.43
CA TYR A 41 5.79 -17.40 15.22
C TYR A 41 4.51 -16.94 14.49
N LEU A 42 4.60 -16.64 13.19
CA LEU A 42 3.45 -16.21 12.38
C LEU A 42 2.39 -17.31 12.28
N GLU A 43 2.78 -18.56 12.07
CA GLU A 43 1.85 -19.69 12.05
C GLU A 43 1.07 -19.79 13.37
N LYS A 44 1.77 -19.67 14.50
CA LYS A 44 1.13 -19.66 15.82
C LYS A 44 0.16 -18.49 15.99
N VAL A 45 0.56 -17.28 15.59
CA VAL A 45 -0.28 -16.08 15.65
C VAL A 45 -1.52 -16.24 14.78
N ILE A 46 -1.35 -16.71 13.55
CA ILE A 46 -2.44 -16.92 12.58
C ILE A 46 -3.44 -17.94 13.13
N SER A 47 -2.96 -19.05 13.69
CA SER A 47 -3.82 -20.06 14.30
C SER A 47 -4.67 -19.49 15.46
N ILE A 48 -4.05 -18.70 16.35
CA ILE A 48 -4.76 -18.06 17.46
C ILE A 48 -5.82 -17.09 16.94
N LEU A 49 -5.48 -16.28 15.93
CA LEU A 49 -6.39 -15.30 15.34
C LEU A 49 -7.57 -15.97 14.63
N HIS A 50 -7.33 -17.06 13.87
CA HIS A 50 -8.41 -17.84 13.26
C HIS A 50 -9.41 -18.33 14.31
N GLY A 51 -8.92 -18.98 15.38
CA GLY A 51 -9.78 -19.44 16.45
C GLY A 51 -10.58 -18.33 17.13
N GLU A 52 -10.04 -17.12 17.22
CA GLU A 52 -10.76 -15.98 17.81
C GLU A 52 -11.77 -15.37 16.83
N MET A 53 -11.43 -15.27 15.54
CA MET A 53 -12.41 -14.81 14.52
C MET A 53 -13.59 -15.76 14.42
N ASP A 54 -13.36 -17.07 14.48
CA ASP A 54 -14.42 -18.09 14.47
C ASP A 54 -15.36 -17.92 15.68
N LYS A 55 -14.83 -17.70 16.89
CA LYS A 55 -15.63 -17.47 18.09
C LYS A 55 -16.58 -16.27 17.99
N ILE A 56 -16.13 -15.20 17.35
CA ILE A 56 -16.94 -13.99 17.17
C ILE A 56 -17.79 -14.00 15.89
N GLY A 57 -17.74 -15.10 15.12
CA GLY A 57 -18.49 -15.27 13.88
C GLY A 57 -18.07 -14.34 12.74
N VAL A 58 -16.82 -13.88 12.73
CA VAL A 58 -16.26 -13.02 11.67
C VAL A 58 -15.54 -13.85 10.63
N GLY A 59 -16.12 -13.95 9.44
CA GLY A 59 -15.47 -14.54 8.28
C GLY A 59 -14.25 -13.70 7.86
N SER A 60 -13.06 -14.30 7.91
CA SER A 60 -11.83 -13.57 7.61
C SER A 60 -10.77 -14.44 6.94
N GLN A 61 -9.95 -13.82 6.10
CA GLN A 61 -8.71 -14.38 5.62
C GLN A 61 -7.55 -13.76 6.39
N ILE A 62 -6.71 -14.59 7.01
CA ILE A 62 -5.59 -14.13 7.83
C ILE A 62 -4.29 -14.58 7.15
N MET A 63 -3.37 -13.64 6.93
CA MET A 63 -2.10 -13.93 6.28
C MET A 63 -0.94 -13.18 6.94
N GLY A 64 0.24 -13.79 6.94
CA GLY A 64 1.47 -13.11 7.27
C GLY A 64 1.79 -12.05 6.21
N ARG A 65 2.28 -10.89 6.64
CA ARG A 65 2.73 -9.82 5.74
C ARG A 65 4.26 -9.75 5.76
N PRO A 66 4.93 -10.25 4.72
CA PRO A 66 6.37 -10.08 4.61
C PRO A 66 6.72 -8.60 4.45
N LYS A 67 7.79 -8.17 5.08
CA LYS A 67 8.33 -6.83 4.94
C LYS A 67 9.48 -6.82 3.97
N HIS A 68 9.44 -5.88 3.01
CA HIS A 68 10.45 -5.77 1.97
C HIS A 68 11.79 -5.27 2.52
N LEU A 69 12.90 -5.73 1.92
CA LEU A 69 14.26 -5.47 2.40
C LEU A 69 14.59 -3.98 2.43
N TYR A 70 14.21 -3.24 1.39
CA TYR A 70 14.43 -1.79 1.35
C TYR A 70 13.66 -1.04 2.46
N SER A 71 12.44 -1.47 2.78
CA SER A 71 11.66 -0.88 3.87
C SER A 71 12.29 -1.13 5.24
N ILE A 72 12.96 -2.27 5.43
CA ILE A 72 13.74 -2.58 6.63
C ILE A 72 14.97 -1.68 6.69
N TYR A 73 15.74 -1.62 5.59
CA TYR A 73 16.92 -0.76 5.48
C TYR A 73 16.61 0.71 5.75
N GLN A 74 15.55 1.25 5.18
CA GLN A 74 15.13 2.63 5.44
C GLN A 74 14.85 2.91 6.91
N LYS A 75 14.25 1.97 7.64
CA LYS A 75 14.00 2.14 9.07
C LYS A 75 15.28 2.09 9.91
N MET A 76 16.21 1.21 9.56
CA MET A 76 17.51 1.17 10.18
C MET A 76 18.28 2.47 9.94
N SER A 77 18.36 2.92 8.69
CA SER A 77 19.13 4.08 8.28
C SER A 77 18.55 5.41 8.79
N LYS A 78 17.22 5.64 8.62
CA LYS A 78 16.58 6.91 8.99
C LYS A 78 16.36 7.09 10.49
N LYS A 79 16.24 5.99 11.25
CA LYS A 79 15.93 6.05 12.69
C LYS A 79 17.10 5.64 13.57
N GLY A 80 18.25 5.29 12.98
CA GLY A 80 19.43 4.83 13.72
C GLY A 80 19.17 3.58 14.56
N LYS A 81 18.16 2.78 14.23
CA LYS A 81 17.73 1.61 15.00
C LYS A 81 18.49 0.37 14.55
N GLY A 82 18.92 -0.42 15.52
CA GLY A 82 19.41 -1.77 15.25
C GLY A 82 18.31 -2.66 14.66
N PHE A 83 18.69 -3.74 13.97
CA PHE A 83 17.75 -4.69 13.39
C PHE A 83 16.79 -5.28 14.44
N SER A 84 17.29 -5.58 15.65
CA SER A 84 16.50 -6.07 16.77
C SER A 84 15.47 -5.08 17.33
N GLU A 85 15.63 -3.78 17.05
CA GLU A 85 14.70 -2.74 17.47
C GLU A 85 13.60 -2.45 16.46
N ILE A 86 13.59 -3.17 15.34
CA ILE A 86 12.53 -3.05 14.32
C ILE A 86 11.37 -3.96 14.72
N TYR A 87 10.51 -3.46 15.58
CA TYR A 87 9.34 -4.19 16.14
C TYR A 87 8.28 -4.60 15.12
N ASP A 88 8.31 -4.09 13.90
CA ASP A 88 7.32 -4.34 12.85
C ASP A 88 7.81 -5.27 11.74
N LEU A 89 8.80 -6.10 12.04
CA LEU A 89 9.24 -7.19 11.15
C LEU A 89 8.19 -8.31 11.05
N ILE A 90 7.40 -8.47 12.12
CA ILE A 90 6.33 -9.45 12.20
C ILE A 90 5.01 -8.72 12.07
N ALA A 91 4.31 -8.96 11.00
CA ALA A 91 3.01 -8.37 10.73
C ALA A 91 2.04 -9.40 10.19
N VAL A 92 0.78 -9.27 10.58
CA VAL A 92 -0.34 -10.05 10.03
C VAL A 92 -1.36 -9.12 9.41
N ARG A 93 -2.07 -9.65 8.45
CA ARG A 93 -3.18 -8.97 7.80
C ARG A 93 -4.44 -9.80 7.97
N ILE A 94 -5.50 -9.16 8.45
CA ILE A 94 -6.84 -9.73 8.56
C ILE A 94 -7.69 -9.05 7.49
N ILE A 95 -8.25 -9.84 6.59
CA ILE A 95 -9.14 -9.37 5.53
C ILE A 95 -10.53 -9.87 5.87
N THR A 96 -11.50 -8.95 5.99
CA THR A 96 -12.87 -9.22 6.37
C THR A 96 -13.84 -8.84 5.24
N THR A 97 -15.10 -9.21 5.37
CA THR A 97 -16.13 -8.93 4.36
C THR A 97 -16.73 -7.53 4.51
N SER A 98 -16.79 -6.98 5.71
CA SER A 98 -17.44 -5.69 5.98
C SER A 98 -16.61 -4.78 6.90
N VAL A 99 -16.92 -3.48 6.86
CA VAL A 99 -16.31 -2.49 7.77
C VAL A 99 -16.66 -2.81 9.22
N LYS A 100 -17.88 -3.27 9.51
CA LYS A 100 -18.30 -3.69 10.84
C LYS A 100 -17.41 -4.83 11.34
N ASP A 101 -17.12 -5.82 10.50
CA ASP A 101 -16.26 -6.94 10.85
C ASP A 101 -14.80 -6.50 11.08
N CYS A 102 -14.34 -5.46 10.39
CA CYS A 102 -13.01 -4.88 10.67
C CYS A 102 -12.92 -4.38 12.12
N TYR A 103 -13.93 -3.67 12.62
CA TYR A 103 -13.92 -3.17 14.00
C TYR A 103 -14.19 -4.29 15.02
N SER A 104 -14.99 -5.30 14.68
CA SER A 104 -15.17 -6.50 15.50
C SER A 104 -13.85 -7.27 15.66
N ALA A 105 -13.14 -7.47 14.56
CA ALA A 105 -11.81 -8.09 14.55
C ALA A 105 -10.78 -7.28 15.36
N LEU A 106 -10.82 -5.94 15.30
CA LEU A 106 -9.96 -5.08 16.10
C LEU A 106 -10.22 -5.29 17.60
N GLY A 107 -11.50 -5.31 18.00
CA GLY A 107 -11.92 -5.58 19.40
C GLY A 107 -11.39 -6.93 19.87
N ALA A 108 -11.52 -7.98 19.06
CA ALA A 108 -11.02 -9.30 19.37
C ALA A 108 -9.49 -9.32 19.51
N VAL A 109 -8.77 -8.69 18.60
CA VAL A 109 -7.28 -8.57 18.68
C VAL A 109 -6.86 -7.85 19.96
N HIS A 110 -7.53 -6.76 20.35
CA HIS A 110 -7.22 -6.01 21.57
C HIS A 110 -7.66 -6.75 22.86
N SER A 111 -8.62 -7.66 22.77
CA SER A 111 -8.99 -8.54 23.88
C SER A 111 -7.97 -9.66 24.10
N LEU A 112 -7.36 -10.16 23.01
CA LEU A 112 -6.29 -11.15 23.08
C LEU A 112 -4.96 -10.56 23.57
N TRP A 113 -4.62 -9.35 23.09
CA TRP A 113 -3.29 -8.76 23.31
C TRP A 113 -3.38 -7.25 23.54
N HIS A 114 -2.58 -6.77 24.47
CA HIS A 114 -2.56 -5.36 24.85
C HIS A 114 -2.01 -4.50 23.71
N PRO A 115 -2.75 -3.47 23.26
CA PRO A 115 -2.24 -2.54 22.25
C PRO A 115 -1.11 -1.65 22.81
N MET A 116 -0.12 -1.39 21.99
CA MET A 116 0.95 -0.46 22.31
C MET A 116 0.46 0.99 22.19
N PRO A 117 0.66 1.85 23.22
CA PRO A 117 0.22 3.24 23.18
C PRO A 117 0.78 4.01 21.97
N GLY A 118 -0.06 4.82 21.31
CA GLY A 118 0.32 5.64 20.16
C GLY A 118 0.60 4.86 18.86
N ARG A 119 0.32 3.55 18.83
CA ARG A 119 0.54 2.69 17.66
C ARG A 119 -0.75 2.28 16.94
N PHE A 120 -1.88 2.79 17.37
CA PHE A 120 -3.15 2.61 16.67
C PHE A 120 -3.37 3.72 15.65
N LYS A 121 -3.85 3.36 14.46
CA LYS A 121 -4.25 4.30 13.40
C LYS A 121 -5.47 3.77 12.68
N ASP A 122 -6.49 4.59 12.62
CA ASP A 122 -7.72 4.31 11.90
C ASP A 122 -7.74 5.06 10.56
N TYR A 123 -7.35 4.33 9.51
CA TYR A 123 -7.43 4.83 8.14
C TYR A 123 -8.73 4.40 7.44
N ILE A 124 -9.65 3.73 8.14
CA ILE A 124 -11.00 3.48 7.62
C ILE A 124 -11.85 4.74 7.86
N ALA A 125 -11.86 5.25 9.10
CA ALA A 125 -12.55 6.48 9.44
C ALA A 125 -11.89 7.73 8.82
N MET A 126 -10.55 7.74 8.71
CA MET A 126 -9.78 8.83 8.14
C MET A 126 -8.86 8.33 7.01
N PRO A 127 -9.40 8.12 5.80
CA PRO A 127 -8.63 7.63 4.67
C PRO A 127 -7.47 8.54 4.32
N LYS A 128 -6.34 7.97 3.87
CA LYS A 128 -5.24 8.77 3.34
C LYS A 128 -5.64 9.44 2.03
N PHE A 129 -4.91 10.48 1.63
CA PHE A 129 -5.15 11.21 0.38
C PHE A 129 -5.12 10.30 -0.87
N ASN A 130 -4.41 9.16 -0.82
CA ASN A 130 -4.36 8.15 -1.88
C ASN A 130 -5.45 7.07 -1.73
N MET A 131 -6.52 7.34 -1.01
CA MET A 131 -7.66 6.44 -0.76
C MET A 131 -7.30 5.15 0.00
N TYR A 132 -6.10 5.07 0.58
CA TYR A 132 -5.71 3.93 1.40
C TYR A 132 -6.53 3.86 2.67
N GLN A 133 -7.16 2.72 2.91
CA GLN A 133 -7.98 2.41 4.09
C GLN A 133 -7.51 1.12 4.76
N SER A 134 -7.35 1.14 6.06
CA SER A 134 -7.04 -0.02 6.90
C SER A 134 -7.02 0.41 8.38
N LEU A 135 -7.36 -0.46 9.30
CA LEU A 135 -6.98 -0.30 10.70
C LEU A 135 -5.56 -0.82 10.89
N HIS A 136 -4.73 -0.08 11.59
CA HIS A 136 -3.39 -0.50 11.98
C HIS A 136 -3.26 -0.46 13.48
N THR A 137 -2.88 -1.55 14.08
CA THR A 137 -2.54 -1.61 15.50
C THR A 137 -1.26 -2.39 15.70
N THR A 138 -0.50 -2.04 16.72
CA THR A 138 0.63 -2.85 17.18
C THR A 138 0.29 -3.33 18.58
N VAL A 139 0.33 -4.63 18.77
CA VAL A 139 0.00 -5.27 20.04
C VAL A 139 1.21 -6.03 20.61
N ILE A 140 1.21 -6.32 21.90
CA ILE A 140 2.16 -7.22 22.54
C ILE A 140 1.62 -8.63 22.40
N GLY A 141 2.05 -9.31 21.31
CA GLY A 141 1.60 -10.65 20.97
C GLY A 141 2.21 -11.77 21.82
N PRO A 142 2.11 -13.02 21.39
CA PRO A 142 2.68 -14.17 22.10
C PRO A 142 4.18 -13.98 22.43
N ALA A 143 4.61 -14.53 23.55
CA ALA A 143 5.97 -14.40 24.06
C ALA A 143 6.46 -12.93 24.23
N GLY A 144 5.54 -11.97 24.42
CA GLY A 144 5.88 -10.56 24.63
C GLY A 144 6.44 -9.85 23.38
N ARG A 145 6.32 -10.45 22.19
CA ARG A 145 6.86 -9.87 20.94
C ARG A 145 5.87 -8.88 20.32
N PRO A 146 6.31 -7.69 19.91
CA PRO A 146 5.47 -6.74 19.19
C PRO A 146 4.99 -7.33 17.86
N LEU A 147 3.70 -7.21 17.60
CA LEU A 147 3.01 -7.69 16.41
C LEU A 147 2.22 -6.55 15.78
N GLU A 148 2.52 -6.20 14.52
CA GLU A 148 1.69 -5.30 13.74
C GLU A 148 0.50 -6.07 13.15
N VAL A 149 -0.72 -5.59 13.39
CA VAL A 149 -1.96 -6.14 12.82
C VAL A 149 -2.59 -5.10 11.92
N GLN A 150 -2.84 -5.47 10.67
CA GLN A 150 -3.55 -4.67 9.68
C GLN A 150 -4.89 -5.32 9.39
N ILE A 151 -5.98 -4.57 9.55
CA ILE A 151 -7.34 -5.07 9.34
C ILE A 151 -8.02 -4.23 8.28
N ARG A 152 -8.62 -4.86 7.28
CA ARG A 152 -9.30 -4.18 6.17
C ARG A 152 -10.27 -5.11 5.45
N THR A 153 -11.20 -4.55 4.71
CA THR A 153 -12.08 -5.35 3.86
C THR A 153 -11.37 -5.84 2.60
N GLU A 154 -11.97 -6.82 1.90
CA GLU A 154 -11.46 -7.28 0.59
C GLU A 154 -11.35 -6.15 -0.42
N GLU A 155 -12.32 -5.22 -0.45
CA GLU A 155 -12.29 -4.06 -1.34
C GLU A 155 -11.11 -3.15 -1.02
N MET A 156 -10.91 -2.80 0.26
CA MET A 156 -9.75 -2.02 0.71
C MET A 156 -8.43 -2.73 0.43
N HIS A 157 -8.44 -4.06 0.50
CA HIS A 157 -7.27 -4.87 0.17
C HIS A 157 -6.91 -4.73 -1.31
N ARG A 158 -7.89 -4.92 -2.20
CA ARG A 158 -7.69 -4.74 -3.65
C ARG A 158 -7.23 -3.32 -4.00
N MET A 159 -7.87 -2.30 -3.40
CA MET A 159 -7.44 -0.91 -3.56
C MET A 159 -5.99 -0.67 -3.13
N SER A 160 -5.56 -1.29 -2.05
CA SER A 160 -4.18 -1.17 -1.56
C SER A 160 -3.14 -1.90 -2.40
N GLU A 161 -3.48 -3.03 -3.03
CA GLU A 161 -2.55 -3.82 -3.86
C GLU A 161 -2.46 -3.29 -5.30
N TYR A 162 -3.59 -2.91 -5.89
CA TYR A 162 -3.68 -2.50 -7.30
C TYR A 162 -3.90 -1.00 -7.51
N GLY A 163 -4.02 -0.24 -6.42
CA GLY A 163 -4.19 1.22 -6.47
C GLY A 163 -5.54 1.64 -7.03
N VAL A 164 -5.57 2.85 -7.58
CA VAL A 164 -6.77 3.43 -8.18
C VAL A 164 -7.30 2.56 -9.33
N ALA A 165 -6.47 1.81 -10.03
CA ALA A 165 -6.87 0.87 -11.08
C ALA A 165 -7.82 -0.23 -10.60
N ALA A 166 -7.78 -0.63 -9.31
CA ALA A 166 -8.70 -1.62 -8.76
C ALA A 166 -10.16 -1.14 -8.66
N HIS A 167 -10.35 0.16 -8.44
CA HIS A 167 -11.68 0.76 -8.29
C HIS A 167 -12.49 0.74 -9.61
N TRP A 168 -11.80 0.72 -10.74
CA TRP A 168 -12.39 0.82 -12.07
C TRP A 168 -12.95 -0.50 -12.57
N ARG A 169 -12.29 -1.61 -12.22
CA ARG A 169 -12.79 -2.96 -12.55
C ARG A 169 -14.13 -3.28 -11.89
N TYR A 170 -14.41 -2.62 -10.77
CA TYR A 170 -15.68 -2.80 -10.06
C TYR A 170 -16.82 -1.99 -10.70
N LYS A 171 -16.55 -0.79 -11.25
CA LYS A 171 -17.53 0.02 -11.98
C LYS A 171 -17.93 -0.58 -13.33
N GLU A 172 -17.01 -1.27 -14.02
CA GLU A 172 -17.31 -1.93 -15.30
C GLU A 172 -18.32 -3.07 -15.17
N LYS A 173 -18.49 -3.65 -13.98
CA LYS A 173 -19.47 -4.73 -13.77
C LYS A 173 -20.89 -4.26 -13.41
N GLY A 174 -21.17 -2.96 -13.27
CA GLY A 174 -22.51 -2.53 -12.87
C GLY A 174 -22.86 -1.04 -12.93
N GLY A 175 -22.04 -0.15 -13.43
CA GLY A 175 -22.31 1.30 -13.41
C GLY A 175 -22.21 1.97 -14.77
N LYS A 176 -23.34 2.42 -15.33
CA LYS A 176 -23.40 3.32 -16.49
C LYS A 176 -22.76 4.67 -16.14
N GLY A 177 -21.54 4.91 -16.59
CA GLY A 177 -20.87 6.20 -16.52
C GLY A 177 -19.88 6.32 -17.66
N ALA A 178 -19.88 7.45 -18.38
CA ALA A 178 -19.00 7.68 -19.52
C ALA A 178 -17.53 7.47 -19.13
N GLU A 179 -16.79 6.69 -19.92
CA GLU A 179 -15.33 6.54 -19.79
C GLU A 179 -14.66 7.91 -19.88
N SER A 180 -13.96 8.31 -18.81
CA SER A 180 -13.13 9.50 -18.85
C SER A 180 -11.82 9.19 -19.59
N ALA A 181 -11.14 10.22 -20.13
CA ALA A 181 -9.82 10.06 -20.76
C ALA A 181 -8.80 9.41 -19.80
N PHE A 182 -8.98 9.62 -18.50
CA PHE A 182 -8.21 9.00 -17.44
C PHE A 182 -8.46 7.48 -17.34
N ASP A 183 -9.70 7.02 -17.57
CA ASP A 183 -10.06 5.60 -17.57
C ASP A 183 -9.27 4.84 -18.64
N LYS A 184 -9.16 5.41 -19.82
CA LYS A 184 -8.42 4.83 -20.96
C LYS A 184 -6.93 4.73 -20.67
N GLN A 185 -6.34 5.71 -19.97
CA GLN A 185 -4.93 5.68 -19.61
C GLN A 185 -4.61 4.67 -18.51
N ILE A 186 -5.53 4.47 -17.56
CA ILE A 186 -5.37 3.42 -16.56
C ILE A 186 -5.55 2.02 -17.17
N ALA A 187 -6.50 1.86 -18.10
CA ALA A 187 -6.64 0.62 -18.88
C ALA A 187 -5.33 0.30 -19.62
N TRP A 188 -4.74 1.29 -20.26
CA TRP A 188 -3.45 1.16 -20.93
C TRP A 188 -2.29 0.79 -19.96
N LEU A 189 -2.21 1.40 -18.75
CA LEU A 189 -1.22 1.02 -17.73
C LEU A 189 -1.37 -0.44 -17.29
N ARG A 190 -2.58 -0.95 -17.34
CA ARG A 190 -2.88 -2.33 -17.00
C ARG A 190 -2.49 -3.30 -18.11
N GLU A 191 -2.82 -2.97 -19.35
CA GLU A 191 -2.35 -3.72 -20.52
C GLU A 191 -0.83 -3.79 -20.54
N MET A 192 -0.13 -2.73 -20.07
CA MET A 192 1.32 -2.74 -19.92
C MET A 192 1.81 -3.70 -18.83
N VAL A 193 1.10 -3.82 -17.69
CA VAL A 193 1.47 -4.78 -16.65
C VAL A 193 1.23 -6.21 -17.11
N ASP A 194 0.10 -6.47 -17.76
CA ASP A 194 -0.23 -7.77 -18.32
C ASP A 194 0.76 -8.13 -19.47
N TRP A 195 1.17 -7.15 -20.29
CA TRP A 195 2.17 -7.33 -21.34
C TRP A 195 3.60 -7.53 -20.80
N GLN A 196 3.93 -6.97 -19.63
CA GLN A 196 5.20 -7.21 -18.96
C GLN A 196 5.36 -8.69 -18.57
N ASP A 197 4.27 -9.34 -18.14
CA ASP A 197 4.29 -10.76 -17.80
C ASP A 197 4.47 -11.66 -19.04
N GLU A 198 4.10 -11.17 -20.22
CA GLU A 198 4.28 -11.87 -21.50
C GLU A 198 5.65 -11.59 -22.17
N THR A 199 6.29 -10.45 -21.87
CA THR A 199 7.50 -10.02 -22.56
C THR A 199 8.75 -10.42 -21.77
N LYS A 200 9.54 -11.38 -22.31
CA LYS A 200 10.78 -11.87 -21.67
C LYS A 200 11.96 -10.90 -21.75
N ASP A 201 11.90 -9.79 -22.50
CA ASP A 201 12.99 -8.83 -22.68
C ASP A 201 12.67 -7.45 -22.04
N SER A 202 13.27 -7.24 -20.86
CA SER A 202 13.14 -5.99 -20.10
C SER A 202 13.66 -4.75 -20.84
N ARG A 203 14.56 -4.88 -21.83
CA ARG A 203 15.13 -3.74 -22.59
C ARG A 203 14.16 -3.24 -23.65
N GLU A 204 13.46 -4.16 -24.30
CA GLU A 204 12.45 -3.84 -25.31
C GLU A 204 11.24 -3.18 -24.63
N PHE A 205 10.81 -3.72 -23.48
CA PHE A 205 9.80 -3.12 -22.63
C PHE A 205 10.15 -1.69 -22.20
N LEU A 206 11.36 -1.43 -21.68
CA LEU A 206 11.80 -0.10 -21.28
C LEU A 206 11.90 0.89 -22.45
N LYS A 207 12.24 0.44 -23.64
CA LYS A 207 12.30 1.27 -24.85
C LYS A 207 10.90 1.70 -25.30
N SER A 208 9.96 0.78 -25.31
CA SER A 208 8.56 1.04 -25.60
C SER A 208 7.94 1.97 -24.56
N LEU A 209 8.16 1.71 -23.27
CA LEU A 209 7.73 2.54 -22.16
C LEU A 209 8.21 3.99 -22.27
N LYS A 210 9.46 4.22 -22.70
CA LYS A 210 10.02 5.57 -22.92
C LYS A 210 9.38 6.30 -24.09
N THR A 211 8.98 5.58 -25.12
CA THR A 211 8.36 6.15 -26.32
C THR A 211 6.89 6.52 -26.06
N ASP A 212 6.20 5.71 -25.29
CA ASP A 212 4.75 5.89 -24.98
C ASP A 212 4.51 6.84 -23.80
N LEU A 213 5.51 7.03 -22.94
CA LEU A 213 5.50 7.99 -21.81
C LEU A 213 5.96 9.40 -22.21
N ASP A 214 5.86 9.80 -23.49
CA ASP A 214 6.09 11.21 -23.84
C ASP A 214 5.07 12.08 -23.10
N PRO A 215 5.48 12.86 -22.07
CA PRO A 215 4.56 13.44 -21.12
C PRO A 215 3.91 14.70 -21.69
N LYS A 216 2.94 14.50 -22.59
CA LYS A 216 2.09 15.63 -23.04
C LYS A 216 1.16 16.10 -21.92
N GLU A 217 0.91 15.26 -20.92
CA GLU A 217 0.01 15.54 -19.81
C GLU A 217 0.58 15.08 -18.46
N VAL A 218 0.28 15.85 -17.42
CA VAL A 218 0.60 15.56 -16.02
C VAL A 218 -0.70 15.39 -15.25
N TYR A 219 -0.82 14.32 -14.47
CA TYR A 219 -2.00 14.08 -13.64
C TYR A 219 -1.75 14.55 -12.21
N VAL A 220 -2.62 15.43 -11.73
CA VAL A 220 -2.59 15.98 -10.37
C VAL A 220 -3.86 15.58 -9.64
N PHE A 221 -3.74 15.17 -8.38
CA PHE A 221 -4.89 14.77 -7.58
C PHE A 221 -5.32 15.89 -6.65
N THR A 222 -6.62 16.15 -6.61
CA THR A 222 -7.19 17.05 -5.61
C THR A 222 -7.15 16.38 -4.21
N PRO A 223 -7.25 17.15 -3.11
CA PRO A 223 -7.36 16.59 -1.76
C PRO A 223 -8.51 15.59 -1.58
N LYS A 224 -9.55 15.70 -2.42
CA LYS A 224 -10.70 14.77 -2.46
C LYS A 224 -10.44 13.55 -3.34
N GLY A 225 -9.22 13.35 -3.84
CA GLY A 225 -8.84 12.21 -4.67
C GLY A 225 -9.28 12.28 -6.13
N LYS A 226 -9.83 13.42 -6.61
CA LYS A 226 -10.18 13.59 -8.01
C LYS A 226 -8.91 13.84 -8.83
N ALA A 227 -8.65 13.00 -9.85
CA ALA A 227 -7.57 13.21 -10.79
C ALA A 227 -7.94 14.29 -11.82
N MET A 228 -6.98 15.17 -12.11
CA MET A 228 -7.10 16.22 -13.12
C MET A 228 -5.89 16.15 -14.04
N SER A 229 -6.15 16.11 -15.35
CA SER A 229 -5.12 16.17 -16.37
C SER A 229 -4.73 17.63 -16.63
N LEU A 230 -3.43 17.88 -16.64
CA LEU A 230 -2.84 19.18 -17.00
C LEU A 230 -1.76 18.94 -18.07
N ARG A 231 -1.50 19.94 -18.90
CA ARG A 231 -0.39 19.86 -19.85
C ARG A 231 0.96 19.80 -19.13
N PHE A 232 1.90 19.07 -19.72
CA PHE A 232 3.29 19.10 -19.22
C PHE A 232 3.82 20.55 -19.19
N GLY A 233 4.44 20.94 -18.08
CA GLY A 233 4.88 22.31 -17.83
C GLY A 233 3.83 23.19 -17.15
N SER A 234 2.62 22.69 -16.88
CA SER A 234 1.63 23.43 -16.07
C SER A 234 2.13 23.69 -14.66
N THR A 235 1.76 24.86 -14.15
CA THR A 235 2.12 25.34 -12.83
C THR A 235 1.02 25.05 -11.80
N PRO A 236 1.29 25.20 -10.49
CA PRO A 236 0.24 25.14 -9.47
C PRO A 236 -0.91 26.13 -9.68
N VAL A 237 -0.64 27.27 -10.32
CA VAL A 237 -1.67 28.26 -10.66
C VAL A 237 -2.61 27.70 -11.72
N ASP A 238 -2.08 27.02 -12.76
CA ASP A 238 -2.90 26.36 -13.77
C ASP A 238 -3.80 25.29 -13.14
N PHE A 239 -3.27 24.56 -12.16
CA PHE A 239 -4.05 23.57 -11.40
C PHE A 239 -5.17 24.26 -10.59
N ALA A 240 -4.89 25.37 -9.94
CA ALA A 240 -5.90 26.13 -9.18
C ALA A 240 -7.04 26.61 -10.07
N PHE A 241 -6.73 27.16 -11.26
CA PHE A 241 -7.74 27.54 -12.26
C PHE A 241 -8.51 26.34 -12.83
N ALA A 242 -7.84 25.21 -13.02
CA ALA A 242 -8.49 23.98 -13.48
C ALA A 242 -9.47 23.39 -12.44
N ILE A 243 -9.27 23.66 -11.15
CA ILE A 243 -10.25 23.30 -10.11
C ILE A 243 -11.48 24.22 -10.19
N HIS A 244 -11.27 25.52 -10.11
CA HIS A 244 -12.31 26.54 -10.21
C HIS A 244 -11.67 27.92 -10.36
N THR A 245 -12.29 28.78 -11.17
CA THR A 245 -11.81 30.13 -11.47
C THR A 245 -11.57 30.97 -10.19
N GLU A 246 -12.47 30.89 -9.22
CA GLU A 246 -12.35 31.54 -7.91
C GLU A 246 -11.10 31.08 -7.15
N VAL A 247 -10.80 29.77 -7.18
CA VAL A 247 -9.60 29.19 -6.53
C VAL A 247 -8.34 29.71 -7.22
N GLY A 248 -8.38 29.84 -8.55
CA GLY A 248 -7.29 30.39 -9.34
C GLY A 248 -6.98 31.84 -8.97
N TYR A 249 -8.01 32.71 -8.89
CA TYR A 249 -7.83 34.12 -8.54
C TYR A 249 -7.34 34.34 -7.11
N HIS A 250 -7.62 33.47 -6.18
CA HIS A 250 -7.19 33.54 -4.78
C HIS A 250 -5.95 32.72 -4.47
N CYS A 251 -5.29 32.13 -5.47
CA CYS A 251 -4.10 31.31 -5.29
C CYS A 251 -2.88 32.21 -4.95
N VAL A 252 -2.46 32.15 -3.70
CA VAL A 252 -1.28 32.89 -3.19
C VAL A 252 -0.04 32.00 -3.09
N GLY A 253 -0.19 30.68 -3.27
CA GLY A 253 0.92 29.74 -3.22
C GLY A 253 0.44 28.28 -3.27
N ALA A 254 1.40 27.38 -3.44
CA ALA A 254 1.16 25.95 -3.42
C ALA A 254 2.28 25.23 -2.67
N LYS A 255 1.91 24.15 -1.98
CA LYS A 255 2.87 23.24 -1.37
C LYS A 255 2.94 21.99 -2.24
N VAL A 256 4.10 21.75 -2.85
CA VAL A 256 4.39 20.60 -3.70
C VAL A 256 5.15 19.53 -2.93
#